data_5f3495dae2eac7ac3fe8a446b0601e0f
#
_entry.id   5f3495dae2eac7ac3fe8a446b0601e0f
#
_cell.length_a   1.000
_cell.length_b   1.000
_cell.length_c   1.000
_cell.angle_alpha   90.00
_cell.angle_beta   90.00
_cell.angle_gamma   90.00
#
_symmetry.space_group_name_H-M   'P 1'
#
loop_
_entity.id
_entity.type
_entity.pdbx_description
1 polymer ?
#
loop_
_entity_poly.entity_id
_entity_poly.type
_entity_poly.pdbx_seq_one_letter_code
_entity_poly.pdbx_strand_id
1 'polypeptide(L)'
;PWNQLYSDGNERVTRLQTHLRLHQLGLTHGLWSPLRGFARTNSTYKALLQAADEHRRGDLDGRGNLTQAGLIDWVRYVLSTCQDQVQFMTRSLHVTDMKARILAALQFEETTPSGVKTPSVLPLHYLFATQDALSRAEFKAMTGMSDRFASGQISALLKRGFLATDSAYGPVRFAIPNHALRFYFPALWPEAEADAVLVD
;
A
#
# COMPACT_ATOMS: atom_id res chain seq x y z
N PRO A 1 6.47 -28.40 2.02
CA PRO A 1 7.50 -27.58 2.66
C PRO A 1 8.25 -28.38 3.71
N TRP A 2 9.54 -28.53 3.53
CA TRP A 2 10.42 -29.39 4.32
C TRP A 2 10.66 -28.84 5.75
N ASN A 3 10.30 -27.60 6.03
CA ASN A 3 10.41 -27.01 7.35
C ASN A 3 9.04 -26.99 8.04
N GLN A 4 8.63 -28.15 8.56
CA GLN A 4 7.48 -28.22 9.47
C GLN A 4 7.95 -27.88 10.90
N LEU A 5 8.09 -26.59 11.19
CA LEU A 5 8.52 -26.09 12.51
C LEU A 5 7.41 -26.18 13.56
N TYR A 6 6.16 -26.29 13.14
CA TYR A 6 4.98 -26.27 13.98
C TYR A 6 4.06 -27.45 13.67
N SER A 7 3.25 -27.85 14.62
CA SER A 7 2.22 -28.89 14.44
C SER A 7 1.10 -28.45 13.48
N ASP A 8 0.85 -27.12 13.39
CA ASP A 8 -0.11 -26.50 12.47
C ASP A 8 0.40 -25.13 12.04
N GLY A 9 -0.17 -24.58 10.95
CA GLY A 9 0.11 -23.23 10.48
C GLY A 9 1.41 -23.04 9.69
N ASN A 10 2.16 -24.10 9.37
CA ASN A 10 3.41 -24.02 8.61
C ASN A 10 3.25 -23.31 7.26
N GLU A 11 2.12 -23.48 6.60
CA GLU A 11 1.80 -22.79 5.33
C GLU A 11 1.71 -21.27 5.52
N ARG A 12 1.08 -20.82 6.61
CA ARG A 12 1.01 -19.38 6.96
C ARG A 12 2.39 -18.81 7.25
N VAL A 13 3.19 -19.54 8.02
CA VAL A 13 4.58 -19.15 8.34
C VAL A 13 5.43 -19.07 7.07
N THR A 14 5.34 -20.03 6.18
CA THR A 14 6.07 -20.03 4.89
C THR A 14 5.70 -18.82 4.03
N ARG A 15 4.41 -18.49 3.93
CA ARG A 15 3.94 -17.31 3.22
C ARG A 15 4.49 -16.02 3.82
N LEU A 16 4.42 -15.88 5.13
CA LEU A 16 4.98 -14.72 5.85
C LEU A 16 6.50 -14.63 5.66
N GLN A 17 7.21 -15.75 5.75
CA GLN A 17 8.66 -15.80 5.53
C GLN A 17 9.02 -15.36 4.10
N THR A 18 8.26 -15.77 3.10
CA THR A 18 8.43 -15.30 1.71
C THR A 18 8.31 -13.79 1.61
N HIS A 19 7.27 -13.22 2.22
CA HIS A 19 7.10 -11.76 2.26
C HIS A 19 8.26 -11.05 2.94
N LEU A 20 8.65 -11.51 4.13
CA LEU A 20 9.75 -10.92 4.90
C LEU A 20 11.07 -11.01 4.13
N ARG A 21 11.31 -12.12 3.44
CA ARG A 21 12.53 -12.29 2.63
C ARG A 21 12.60 -11.31 1.46
N LEU A 22 11.49 -11.13 0.74
CA LEU A 22 11.40 -10.15 -0.35
C LEU A 22 11.56 -8.71 0.18
N HIS A 23 11.03 -8.43 1.37
CA HIS A 23 11.21 -7.14 2.03
C HIS A 23 12.68 -6.89 2.41
N GLN A 24 13.35 -7.87 3.03
CA GLN A 24 14.78 -7.80 3.38
C GLN A 24 15.68 -7.60 2.15
N LEU A 25 15.31 -8.16 1.01
CA LEU A 25 16.01 -7.96 -0.27
C LEU A 25 15.74 -6.58 -0.91
N GLY A 26 14.94 -5.73 -0.28
CA GLY A 26 14.58 -4.41 -0.79
C GLY A 26 13.62 -4.44 -1.99
N LEU A 27 13.02 -5.60 -2.32
CA LEU A 27 12.21 -5.73 -3.52
C LEU A 27 10.80 -5.17 -3.36
N THR A 28 10.26 -5.13 -2.15
CA THR A 28 8.88 -4.67 -1.91
C THR A 28 8.78 -3.22 -1.48
N HIS A 29 9.84 -2.67 -0.86
CA HIS A 29 9.86 -1.34 -0.24
C HIS A 29 8.62 -1.03 0.62
N GLY A 30 7.93 -2.06 1.14
CA GLY A 30 6.68 -1.92 1.88
C GLY A 30 5.45 -1.55 1.03
N LEU A 31 5.59 -1.44 -0.30
CA LEU A 31 4.51 -1.00 -1.20
C LEU A 31 3.65 -2.15 -1.70
N TRP A 32 4.18 -3.36 -1.80
CA TRP A 32 3.45 -4.52 -2.30
C TRP A 32 3.84 -5.80 -1.58
N SER A 33 3.01 -6.83 -1.73
CA SER A 33 3.26 -8.15 -1.14
C SER A 33 2.69 -9.25 -2.04
N PRO A 34 3.37 -10.39 -2.18
CA PRO A 34 2.81 -11.55 -2.88
C PRO A 34 1.64 -12.18 -2.14
N LEU A 35 1.50 -11.90 -0.82
CA LEU A 35 0.48 -12.55 0.03
C LEU A 35 -0.94 -12.30 -0.46
N ARG A 36 -1.25 -11.07 -0.91
CA ARG A 36 -2.54 -10.75 -1.51
C ARG A 36 -2.80 -11.57 -2.77
N GLY A 37 -1.82 -11.70 -3.65
CA GLY A 37 -1.92 -12.53 -4.84
C GLY A 37 -2.17 -14.01 -4.52
N PHE A 38 -1.44 -14.56 -3.56
CA PHE A 38 -1.63 -15.94 -3.09
C PHE A 38 -3.00 -16.17 -2.45
N ALA A 39 -3.53 -15.18 -1.71
CA ALA A 39 -4.88 -15.26 -1.13
C ALA A 39 -5.96 -15.30 -2.24
N ARG A 40 -5.85 -14.45 -3.25
CA ARG A 40 -6.81 -14.38 -4.38
C ARG A 40 -6.80 -15.64 -5.26
N THR A 41 -5.68 -16.33 -5.34
CA THR A 41 -5.49 -17.55 -6.16
C THR A 41 -5.15 -18.76 -5.28
N ASN A 42 -5.75 -18.86 -4.10
CA ASN A 42 -5.40 -19.84 -3.06
C ASN A 42 -5.50 -21.30 -3.56
N SER A 43 -6.49 -21.65 -4.38
CA SER A 43 -6.61 -22.99 -4.96
C SER A 43 -5.45 -23.32 -5.89
N THR A 44 -5.07 -22.40 -6.79
CA THR A 44 -3.93 -22.53 -7.69
C THR A 44 -2.61 -22.60 -6.90
N TYR A 45 -2.46 -21.76 -5.88
CA TYR A 45 -1.33 -21.76 -4.96
C TYR A 45 -1.13 -23.15 -4.35
N LYS A 46 -2.17 -23.74 -3.78
CA LYS A 46 -2.10 -25.08 -3.14
C LYS A 46 -1.81 -26.17 -4.14
N ALA A 47 -2.47 -26.18 -5.28
CA ALA A 47 -2.28 -27.19 -6.31
C ALA A 47 -0.84 -27.20 -6.86
N LEU A 48 -0.29 -26.02 -7.18
CA LEU A 48 1.07 -25.92 -7.70
C LEU A 48 2.14 -26.22 -6.64
N LEU A 49 1.91 -25.81 -5.39
CA LEU A 49 2.81 -26.16 -4.28
C LEU A 49 2.84 -27.68 -4.06
N GLN A 50 1.68 -28.34 -4.08
CA GLN A 50 1.59 -29.80 -3.99
C GLN A 50 2.27 -30.46 -5.18
N ALA A 51 2.01 -30.00 -6.40
CA ALA A 51 2.64 -30.55 -7.61
C ALA A 51 4.17 -30.43 -7.58
N ALA A 52 4.72 -29.37 -6.95
CA ALA A 52 6.17 -29.22 -6.81
C ALA A 52 6.81 -30.23 -5.86
N ASP A 53 6.03 -30.84 -4.94
CA ASP A 53 6.48 -31.85 -3.99
C ASP A 53 6.14 -33.30 -4.45
N GLU A 54 5.58 -33.48 -5.67
CA GLU A 54 5.33 -34.78 -6.24
C GLU A 54 6.65 -35.47 -6.68
N HIS A 55 6.57 -36.79 -6.84
CA HIS A 55 7.69 -37.59 -7.37
C HIS A 55 7.98 -37.24 -8.82
N ARG A 56 9.25 -37.37 -9.22
CA ARG A 56 9.68 -37.17 -10.59
C ARG A 56 8.90 -38.09 -11.55
N ARG A 57 8.58 -37.57 -12.73
CA ARG A 57 7.76 -38.28 -13.76
C ARG A 57 8.58 -39.15 -14.71
N GLY A 58 9.91 -39.12 -14.59
CA GLY A 58 10.82 -39.90 -15.45
C GLY A 58 12.27 -39.51 -15.19
N ASP A 59 13.18 -40.11 -15.93
CA ASP A 59 14.63 -39.95 -15.72
C ASP A 59 15.14 -38.55 -16.03
N LEU A 60 14.46 -37.80 -16.89
CA LEU A 60 14.79 -36.43 -17.28
C LEU A 60 14.01 -35.36 -16.45
N ASP A 61 13.12 -35.80 -15.57
CA ASP A 61 12.32 -34.93 -14.72
C ASP A 61 12.66 -35.17 -13.25
N GLY A 62 13.74 -34.57 -12.75
CA GLY A 62 14.06 -34.80 -11.36
C GLY A 62 15.07 -33.85 -10.74
N ARG A 63 14.80 -33.46 -9.48
CA ARG A 63 15.75 -32.92 -8.51
C ARG A 63 15.84 -33.91 -7.35
N GLY A 64 16.62 -34.95 -7.56
CA GLY A 64 16.57 -36.13 -6.72
C GLY A 64 15.29 -36.94 -7.00
N ASN A 65 14.47 -37.21 -5.97
CA ASN A 65 13.22 -37.97 -6.09
C ASN A 65 12.00 -37.10 -6.48
N LEU A 66 12.13 -35.81 -6.57
CA LEU A 66 11.03 -34.87 -6.80
C LEU A 66 11.03 -34.33 -8.23
N THR A 67 9.86 -33.93 -8.71
CA THR A 67 9.68 -33.37 -10.04
C THR A 67 10.33 -32.01 -10.20
N GLN A 68 11.12 -31.82 -11.24
CA GLN A 68 11.65 -30.52 -11.61
C GLN A 68 10.64 -29.69 -12.39
N ALA A 69 9.81 -30.31 -13.22
CA ALA A 69 8.76 -29.62 -13.95
C ALA A 69 7.77 -28.93 -12.98
N GLY A 70 7.33 -29.66 -11.94
CA GLY A 70 6.45 -29.11 -10.91
C GLY A 70 7.09 -27.93 -10.17
N LEU A 71 8.39 -28.00 -9.86
CA LEU A 71 9.10 -26.87 -9.27
C LEU A 71 9.16 -25.65 -10.21
N ILE A 72 9.42 -25.87 -11.49
CA ILE A 72 9.46 -24.79 -12.48
C ILE A 72 8.09 -24.10 -12.58
N ASP A 73 7.01 -24.86 -12.62
CA ASP A 73 5.65 -24.32 -12.68
C ASP A 73 5.30 -23.53 -11.40
N TRP A 74 5.71 -24.02 -10.23
CA TRP A 74 5.61 -23.28 -8.98
C TRP A 74 6.37 -21.95 -9.01
N VAL A 75 7.63 -21.96 -9.45
CA VAL A 75 8.45 -20.72 -9.54
C VAL A 75 7.84 -19.73 -10.53
N ARG A 76 7.37 -20.19 -11.69
CA ARG A 76 6.68 -19.32 -12.66
C ARG A 76 5.43 -18.68 -12.08
N TYR A 77 4.62 -19.46 -11.37
CA TYR A 77 3.44 -18.94 -10.67
C TYR A 77 3.79 -17.87 -9.64
N VAL A 78 4.79 -18.11 -8.79
CA VAL A 78 5.24 -17.13 -7.78
C VAL A 78 5.71 -15.84 -8.45
N LEU A 79 6.54 -15.93 -9.49
CA LEU A 79 7.04 -14.76 -10.21
C LEU A 79 5.92 -13.99 -10.93
N SER A 80 4.99 -14.68 -11.59
CA SER A 80 3.85 -14.04 -12.24
C SER A 80 2.93 -13.36 -11.22
N THR A 81 2.73 -13.96 -10.04
CA THR A 81 1.99 -13.36 -8.94
C THR A 81 2.69 -12.09 -8.43
N CYS A 82 4.00 -12.12 -8.24
CA CYS A 82 4.76 -10.92 -7.86
C CYS A 82 4.62 -9.81 -8.91
N GLN A 83 4.75 -10.15 -10.20
CA GLN A 83 4.57 -9.19 -11.29
C GLN A 83 3.17 -8.57 -11.31
N ASP A 84 2.12 -9.39 -11.14
CA ASP A 84 0.74 -8.90 -11.03
C ASP A 84 0.57 -7.93 -9.86
N GLN A 85 1.13 -8.24 -8.68
CA GLN A 85 1.04 -7.35 -7.52
C GLN A 85 1.79 -6.02 -7.74
N VAL A 86 2.95 -6.04 -8.38
CA VAL A 86 3.68 -4.82 -8.75
C VAL A 86 2.85 -3.98 -9.73
N GLN A 87 2.30 -4.60 -10.78
CA GLN A 87 1.46 -3.91 -11.77
C GLN A 87 0.17 -3.34 -11.13
N PHE A 88 -0.45 -4.12 -10.23
CA PHE A 88 -1.61 -3.65 -9.48
C PHE A 88 -1.28 -2.41 -8.68
N MET A 89 -0.20 -2.42 -7.88
CA MET A 89 0.20 -1.27 -7.07
C MET A 89 0.61 -0.08 -7.93
N THR A 90 1.32 -0.29 -9.03
CA THR A 90 1.69 0.77 -9.96
C THR A 90 0.46 1.49 -10.50
N ARG A 91 -0.58 0.75 -10.88
CA ARG A 91 -1.85 1.33 -11.35
C ARG A 91 -2.63 2.02 -10.23
N SER A 92 -2.65 1.40 -9.05
CA SER A 92 -3.42 1.89 -7.90
C SER A 92 -2.81 3.14 -7.26
N LEU A 93 -1.48 3.25 -7.27
CA LEU A 93 -0.73 4.39 -6.76
C LEU A 93 -0.45 5.46 -7.83
N HIS A 94 -1.16 5.41 -8.96
CA HIS A 94 -1.01 6.41 -10.02
C HIS A 94 -1.36 7.81 -9.48
N VAL A 95 -0.38 8.70 -9.48
CA VAL A 95 -0.46 10.01 -8.79
C VAL A 95 -0.70 11.21 -9.71
N THR A 96 -0.94 10.97 -11.00
CA THR A 96 -1.07 12.05 -12.01
C THR A 96 -2.13 13.10 -11.64
N ASP A 97 -3.25 12.68 -11.05
CA ASP A 97 -4.37 13.54 -10.70
C ASP A 97 -4.42 13.91 -9.21
N MET A 98 -3.28 13.83 -8.50
CA MET A 98 -3.27 14.00 -7.05
C MET A 98 -3.83 15.36 -6.61
N LYS A 99 -3.59 16.44 -7.38
CA LYS A 99 -4.17 17.75 -7.08
C LYS A 99 -5.70 17.72 -7.06
N ALA A 100 -6.31 17.07 -8.04
CA ALA A 100 -7.78 16.92 -8.10
C ALA A 100 -8.29 16.03 -6.95
N ARG A 101 -7.54 14.98 -6.60
CA ARG A 101 -7.88 14.08 -5.49
C ARG A 101 -7.78 14.77 -4.12
N ILE A 102 -6.74 15.60 -3.91
CA ILE A 102 -6.62 16.44 -2.71
C ILE A 102 -7.81 17.41 -2.65
N LEU A 103 -8.14 18.06 -3.78
CA LEU A 103 -9.29 18.97 -3.83
C LEU A 103 -10.60 18.24 -3.45
N ALA A 104 -10.86 17.07 -4.00
CA ALA A 104 -12.05 16.29 -3.69
C ALA A 104 -12.12 15.91 -2.19
N ALA A 105 -10.99 15.53 -1.59
CA ALA A 105 -10.92 15.26 -0.16
C ALA A 105 -11.23 16.51 0.69
N LEU A 106 -10.68 17.68 0.31
CA LEU A 106 -10.94 18.93 1.03
C LEU A 106 -12.37 19.41 0.84
N GLN A 107 -12.97 19.25 -0.36
CA GLN A 107 -14.38 19.56 -0.60
C GLN A 107 -15.28 18.70 0.29
N PHE A 108 -14.98 17.43 0.43
CA PHE A 108 -15.71 16.57 1.38
C PHE A 108 -15.55 17.06 2.83
N GLU A 109 -14.33 17.43 3.25
CA GLU A 109 -14.08 17.98 4.59
C GLU A 109 -14.87 19.29 4.84
N GLU A 110 -15.08 20.13 3.82
CA GLU A 110 -15.89 21.34 3.93
C GLU A 110 -17.36 21.05 4.26
N THR A 111 -17.88 19.87 3.91
CA THR A 111 -19.24 19.46 4.28
C THR A 111 -19.36 18.99 5.73
N THR A 112 -18.22 18.85 6.42
CA THR A 112 -18.14 18.40 7.80
C THR A 112 -17.73 19.56 8.74
N PRO A 113 -17.97 19.48 10.05
CA PRO A 113 -17.52 20.50 11.01
C PRO A 113 -16.01 20.43 11.30
N SER A 114 -15.20 20.05 10.31
CA SER A 114 -13.75 19.88 10.45
C SER A 114 -12.98 21.20 10.50
N GLY A 115 -13.55 22.26 9.95
CA GLY A 115 -12.90 23.56 9.78
C GLY A 115 -11.90 23.62 8.61
N VAL A 116 -11.68 22.51 7.90
CA VAL A 116 -10.80 22.47 6.73
C VAL A 116 -11.46 23.12 5.53
N LYS A 117 -10.68 23.84 4.70
CA LYS A 117 -11.15 24.59 3.53
C LYS A 117 -10.29 24.32 2.29
N THR A 118 -10.92 24.40 1.12
CA THR A 118 -10.32 24.12 -0.18
C THR A 118 -9.11 24.98 -0.60
N PRO A 119 -8.94 26.27 -0.17
CA PRO A 119 -7.71 27.01 -0.46
C PRO A 119 -6.41 26.34 0.02
N SER A 120 -6.51 25.38 0.94
CA SER A 120 -5.36 24.56 1.37
C SER A 120 -4.87 23.55 0.32
N VAL A 121 -5.56 23.41 -0.84
CA VAL A 121 -5.18 22.45 -1.90
C VAL A 121 -3.79 22.72 -2.47
N LEU A 122 -3.44 24.00 -2.69
CA LEU A 122 -2.17 24.35 -3.30
C LEU A 122 -0.96 23.96 -2.44
N PRO A 123 -0.86 24.37 -1.17
CA PRO A 123 0.24 23.98 -0.32
C PRO A 123 0.27 22.45 -0.03
N LEU A 124 -0.88 21.79 0.08
CA LEU A 124 -0.92 20.33 0.24
C LEU A 124 -0.40 19.61 -1.00
N HIS A 125 -0.79 20.06 -2.19
CA HIS A 125 -0.28 19.48 -3.44
C HIS A 125 1.23 19.73 -3.61
N TYR A 126 1.72 20.90 -3.23
CA TYR A 126 3.15 21.20 -3.23
C TYR A 126 3.92 20.25 -2.31
N LEU A 127 3.48 20.09 -1.06
CA LEU A 127 4.08 19.16 -0.10
C LEU A 127 4.05 17.71 -0.61
N PHE A 128 2.95 17.30 -1.25
CA PHE A 128 2.87 15.99 -1.88
C PHE A 128 3.89 15.83 -3.01
N ALA A 129 4.01 16.82 -3.89
CA ALA A 129 4.87 16.75 -5.07
C ALA A 129 6.36 16.79 -4.72
N THR A 130 6.74 17.60 -3.73
CA THR A 130 8.15 17.76 -3.32
C THR A 130 8.60 16.72 -2.30
N GLN A 131 7.67 16.08 -1.59
CA GLN A 131 7.95 15.18 -0.46
C GLN A 131 8.82 15.84 0.63
N ASP A 132 8.78 17.16 0.74
CA ASP A 132 9.56 17.97 1.66
C ASP A 132 8.66 18.59 2.73
N ALA A 133 9.23 19.45 3.57
CA ALA A 133 8.52 20.20 4.59
C ALA A 133 8.40 21.68 4.19
N LEU A 134 7.29 22.29 4.55
CA LEU A 134 7.10 23.75 4.45
C LEU A 134 7.10 24.37 5.83
N SER A 135 7.74 25.54 5.96
CA SER A 135 7.51 26.38 7.12
C SER A 135 6.04 26.82 7.16
N ARG A 136 5.53 27.11 8.35
CA ARG A 136 4.14 27.58 8.48
C ARG A 136 3.91 28.90 7.74
N ALA A 137 4.92 29.76 7.62
CA ALA A 137 4.83 31.02 6.89
C ALA A 137 4.64 30.78 5.38
N GLU A 138 5.44 29.90 4.79
CA GLU A 138 5.32 29.50 3.38
C GLU A 138 3.97 28.84 3.11
N PHE A 139 3.54 27.90 3.98
CA PHE A 139 2.23 27.27 3.84
C PHE A 139 1.10 28.32 3.82
N LYS A 140 1.11 29.27 4.76
CA LYS A 140 0.13 30.36 4.82
C LYS A 140 0.14 31.21 3.54
N ALA A 141 1.32 31.64 3.09
CA ALA A 141 1.48 32.43 1.87
C ALA A 141 0.86 31.71 0.66
N MET A 142 1.04 30.41 0.55
CA MET A 142 0.49 29.62 -0.56
C MET A 142 -1.04 29.48 -0.53
N THR A 143 -1.70 29.64 0.63
CA THR A 143 -3.16 29.59 0.71
C THR A 143 -3.84 30.84 0.14
N GLY A 144 -3.13 31.96 0.03
CA GLY A 144 -3.69 33.26 -0.38
C GLY A 144 -4.70 33.86 0.63
N MET A 145 -4.78 33.33 1.85
CA MET A 145 -5.72 33.75 2.88
C MET A 145 -5.09 34.71 3.88
N SER A 146 -5.94 35.39 4.70
CA SER A 146 -5.44 36.16 5.83
C SER A 146 -4.66 35.25 6.81
N ASP A 147 -3.66 35.83 7.48
CA ASP A 147 -2.76 35.07 8.38
C ASP A 147 -3.52 34.34 9.51
N ARG A 148 -4.55 34.98 10.07
CA ARG A 148 -5.39 34.37 11.10
C ARG A 148 -6.14 33.15 10.56
N PHE A 149 -6.71 33.25 9.37
CA PHE A 149 -7.47 32.16 8.77
C PHE A 149 -6.55 31.01 8.35
N ALA A 150 -5.42 31.32 7.72
CA ALA A 150 -4.43 30.32 7.33
C ALA A 150 -3.83 29.57 8.53
N SER A 151 -3.62 30.26 9.66
CA SER A 151 -3.21 29.61 10.91
C SER A 151 -4.26 28.61 11.42
N GLY A 152 -5.55 28.97 11.34
CA GLY A 152 -6.67 28.09 11.66
C GLY A 152 -6.70 26.86 10.74
N GLN A 153 -6.40 27.04 9.43
CA GLN A 153 -6.33 25.93 8.48
C GLN A 153 -5.22 24.95 8.81
N ILE A 154 -4.01 25.41 9.14
CA ILE A 154 -2.92 24.52 9.57
C ILE A 154 -3.36 23.69 10.79
N SER A 155 -3.99 24.31 11.77
CA SER A 155 -4.46 23.60 12.97
C SER A 155 -5.54 22.56 12.64
N ALA A 156 -6.50 22.92 11.78
CA ALA A 156 -7.55 22.01 11.34
C ALA A 156 -6.96 20.82 10.55
N LEU A 157 -6.04 21.08 9.62
CA LEU A 157 -5.38 20.04 8.81
C LEU A 157 -4.52 19.10 9.65
N LEU A 158 -3.80 19.62 10.66
CA LEU A 158 -3.05 18.79 11.62
C LEU A 158 -4.01 17.92 12.44
N LYS A 159 -5.08 18.48 12.96
CA LYS A 159 -6.09 17.72 13.71
C LYS A 159 -6.75 16.63 12.89
N ARG A 160 -6.97 16.87 11.60
CA ARG A 160 -7.56 15.91 10.67
C ARG A 160 -6.54 14.93 10.06
N GLY A 161 -5.23 15.13 10.31
CA GLY A 161 -4.17 14.26 9.84
C GLY A 161 -3.78 14.45 8.37
N PHE A 162 -4.17 15.56 7.72
CA PHE A 162 -3.69 15.92 6.38
C PHE A 162 -2.29 16.51 6.39
N LEU A 163 -1.86 16.98 7.55
CA LEU A 163 -0.50 17.44 7.82
C LEU A 163 0.08 16.71 9.02
N ALA A 164 1.40 16.57 9.04
CA ALA A 164 2.18 16.12 10.18
C ALA A 164 3.24 17.17 10.53
N THR A 165 3.68 17.22 11.78
CA THR A 165 4.76 18.07 12.26
C THR A 165 5.48 17.40 13.42
N ASP A 166 6.78 17.64 13.55
CA ASP A 166 7.59 17.06 14.64
C ASP A 166 7.54 17.91 15.91
N SER A 167 7.05 19.15 15.83
CA SER A 167 6.95 20.05 16.98
C SER A 167 5.78 21.01 16.85
N ALA A 168 5.35 21.58 17.97
CA ALA A 168 4.17 22.47 18.06
C ALA A 168 4.21 23.66 17.08
N TYR A 169 5.40 24.16 16.74
CA TYR A 169 5.59 25.30 15.82
C TYR A 169 6.50 24.96 14.63
N GLY A 170 6.90 23.71 14.48
CA GLY A 170 7.77 23.24 13.43
C GLY A 170 7.14 23.27 12.03
N PRO A 171 7.96 22.98 11.01
CA PRO A 171 7.49 22.85 9.65
C PRO A 171 6.46 21.73 9.53
N VAL A 172 5.64 21.82 8.52
CA VAL A 172 4.57 20.85 8.24
C VAL A 172 4.92 20.00 7.02
N ARG A 173 4.53 18.74 7.07
CA ARG A 173 4.69 17.76 5.99
C ARG A 173 3.34 17.20 5.57
N PHE A 174 3.27 16.73 4.33
CA PHE A 174 2.11 16.01 3.84
C PHE A 174 1.88 14.73 4.63
N ALA A 175 0.64 14.47 4.98
CA ALA A 175 0.23 13.23 5.61
C ALA A 175 -1.06 12.71 4.99
N ILE A 176 -1.29 11.40 5.08
CA ILE A 176 -2.44 10.73 4.48
C ILE A 176 -3.30 10.15 5.60
N PRO A 177 -4.40 10.83 5.98
CA PRO A 177 -5.31 10.26 6.97
C PRO A 177 -6.16 9.12 6.36
N ASN A 178 -6.47 8.10 7.16
CA ASN A 178 -7.23 6.92 6.70
C ASN A 178 -8.55 7.30 6.01
N HIS A 179 -9.28 8.27 6.52
CA HIS A 179 -10.57 8.70 5.92
C HIS A 179 -10.43 9.40 4.57
N ALA A 180 -9.23 9.86 4.18
CA ALA A 180 -8.95 10.45 2.87
C ALA A 180 -8.44 9.43 1.84
N LEU A 181 -8.10 8.19 2.24
CA LEU A 181 -7.58 7.15 1.35
C LEU A 181 -8.49 6.91 0.15
N ARG A 182 -9.82 6.90 0.35
CA ARG A 182 -10.81 6.73 -0.72
C ARG A 182 -10.73 7.80 -1.81
N PHE A 183 -10.28 9.02 -1.49
CA PHE A 183 -10.05 10.08 -2.46
C PHE A 183 -8.68 9.98 -3.11
N TYR A 184 -7.65 9.71 -2.31
CA TYR A 184 -6.27 9.68 -2.79
C TYR A 184 -5.98 8.43 -3.61
N PHE A 185 -6.50 7.28 -3.20
CA PHE A 185 -6.27 5.98 -3.82
C PHE A 185 -7.58 5.21 -4.00
N PRO A 186 -8.50 5.69 -4.85
CA PRO A 186 -9.82 5.10 -5.00
C PRO A 186 -9.76 3.63 -5.48
N ALA A 187 -8.71 3.25 -6.20
CA ALA A 187 -8.54 1.88 -6.66
C ALA A 187 -8.17 0.88 -5.54
N LEU A 188 -7.67 1.37 -4.39
CA LEU A 188 -7.38 0.53 -3.22
C LEU A 188 -8.58 0.39 -2.29
N TRP A 189 -9.51 1.35 -2.31
CA TRP A 189 -10.62 1.41 -1.37
C TRP A 189 -11.60 0.23 -1.46
N PRO A 190 -12.11 -0.17 -2.65
CA PRO A 190 -13.03 -1.29 -2.76
C PRO A 190 -12.44 -2.63 -2.32
N GLU A 191 -11.12 -2.78 -2.48
CA GLU A 191 -10.42 -4.00 -2.09
C GLU A 191 -10.17 -4.08 -0.58
N ALA A 192 -9.93 -2.94 0.06
CA ALA A 192 -9.83 -2.87 1.51
C ALA A 192 -11.18 -3.22 2.18
N GLU A 193 -12.31 -2.83 1.57
CA GLU A 193 -13.65 -3.23 2.03
C GLU A 193 -13.93 -4.72 1.78
N ALA A 194 -13.53 -5.25 0.62
CA ALA A 194 -13.73 -6.67 0.29
C ALA A 194 -12.88 -7.59 1.19
N ASP A 195 -11.67 -7.18 1.53
CA ASP A 195 -10.78 -7.93 2.42
C ASP A 195 -11.27 -7.89 3.89
N ALA A 196 -11.95 -6.82 4.31
CA ALA A 196 -12.55 -6.72 5.63
C ALA A 196 -13.75 -7.66 5.83
N VAL A 197 -14.50 -7.97 4.77
CA VAL A 197 -15.65 -8.89 4.79
C VAL A 197 -15.21 -10.38 4.83
N LEU A 198 -13.95 -10.67 4.48
CA LEU A 198 -13.42 -12.04 4.47
C LEU A 198 -12.78 -12.46 5.81
N VAL A 199 -12.80 -11.61 6.83
CA VAL A 199 -12.20 -11.85 8.16
C VAL A 199 -13.24 -12.22 9.23
N ASP A 200 -14.54 -12.15 8.91
CA ASP A 200 -15.64 -12.67 9.73
C ASP A 200 -16.03 -14.10 9.24
#